data_695365bbdbf07a41b8d2c3cc2c064a35
#
_entry.id   695365bbdbf07a41b8d2c3cc2c064a35
#
_cell.length_a   1.000
_cell.length_b   1.000
_cell.length_c   1.000
_cell.angle_alpha   90.00
_cell.angle_beta   90.00
_cell.angle_gamma   90.00
#
_symmetry.space_group_name_H-M   'P 1'
#
loop_
_entity.id
_entity.type
_entity.pdbx_description
1 polymer ?
#
loop_
_entity_poly.entity_id
_entity_poly.type
_entity_poly.pdbx_seq_one_letter_code
_entity_poly.pdbx_strand_id
1 'polypeptide(L)'
;VIDIDIKEDKVICAIKKDSGDDPDVTNGIKIYAQVSYVKEDIMRTINTDGVIVDGGIGVGRVTKKGLKCAVGEAAINPVPLKMIKEAVAEAAESYSYEGSLKVIISAPKGVDIAKKTFNPNLGITGGISILGTTGIVEPMSEQALIDTIKTEINMHIAQGEKVLLVAPGNYGQDFLLNTLNIELKRSIKCSNYIGDTIDMVCDAGAKAMLLVGHIGKLVKLGAGIMNTHSKVADGRMEVLSAC
;
A
#
# COMPACT_ATOMS: atom_id res chain seq x y z
N VAL A 1 -10.79 -9.52 -20.66
CA VAL A 1 -10.53 -10.92 -20.24
C VAL A 1 -9.67 -11.58 -21.29
N ILE A 2 -8.58 -12.24 -20.88
CA ILE A 2 -7.65 -12.91 -21.81
C ILE A 2 -7.66 -14.43 -21.69
N ASP A 3 -8.12 -14.96 -20.56
CA ASP A 3 -8.28 -16.39 -20.33
C ASP A 3 -9.58 -16.64 -19.55
N ILE A 4 -10.30 -17.70 -19.90
CA ILE A 4 -11.45 -18.22 -19.14
C ILE A 4 -11.31 -19.74 -19.08
N ASP A 5 -11.32 -20.32 -17.87
CA ASP A 5 -11.30 -21.75 -17.61
C ASP A 5 -12.52 -22.11 -16.75
N ILE A 6 -13.41 -22.91 -17.30
CA ILE A 6 -14.67 -23.32 -16.65
C ILE A 6 -14.51 -24.75 -16.19
N LYS A 7 -14.70 -25.00 -14.90
CA LYS A 7 -14.71 -26.32 -14.25
C LYS A 7 -16.05 -26.55 -13.58
N GLU A 8 -16.35 -27.77 -13.19
CA GLU A 8 -17.63 -28.14 -12.57
C GLU A 8 -17.99 -27.28 -11.35
N ASP A 9 -16.99 -26.93 -10.53
CA ASP A 9 -17.16 -26.26 -9.23
C ASP A 9 -16.66 -24.80 -9.19
N LYS A 10 -16.03 -24.34 -10.27
CA LYS A 10 -15.41 -23.01 -10.31
C LYS A 10 -15.16 -22.49 -11.71
N VAL A 11 -15.09 -21.18 -11.81
CA VAL A 11 -14.64 -20.47 -13.01
C VAL A 11 -13.40 -19.66 -12.68
N ILE A 12 -12.40 -19.67 -13.55
CA ILE A 12 -11.18 -18.88 -13.43
C ILE A 12 -11.11 -17.94 -14.63
N CYS A 13 -11.06 -16.65 -14.38
CA CYS A 13 -10.88 -15.63 -15.41
C CYS A 13 -9.54 -14.90 -15.18
N ALA A 14 -8.92 -14.44 -16.26
CA ALA A 14 -7.70 -13.62 -16.16
C ALA A 14 -7.81 -12.36 -17.00
N ILE A 15 -7.19 -11.29 -16.48
CA ILE A 15 -6.91 -10.06 -17.21
C ILE A 15 -5.40 -9.82 -17.22
N LYS A 16 -4.92 -9.06 -18.20
CA LYS A 16 -3.59 -8.49 -18.19
C LYS A 16 -3.70 -7.08 -17.61
N LYS A 17 -2.93 -6.80 -16.55
CA LYS A 17 -2.88 -5.45 -15.98
C LYS A 17 -2.27 -4.51 -16.98
N ASP A 18 -2.94 -3.40 -17.22
CA ASP A 18 -2.46 -2.25 -17.97
C ASP A 18 -2.29 -1.09 -17.00
N SER A 19 -1.08 -0.59 -16.86
CA SER A 19 -0.77 0.55 -16.00
C SER A 19 -0.71 1.87 -16.77
N GLY A 20 -1.07 1.88 -18.06
CA GLY A 20 -0.95 3.06 -18.90
C GLY A 20 0.51 3.56 -18.93
N ASP A 21 0.68 4.85 -18.73
CA ASP A 21 2.00 5.51 -18.69
C ASP A 21 2.70 5.43 -17.33
N ASP A 22 2.08 4.75 -16.33
CA ASP A 22 2.70 4.57 -15.01
C ASP A 22 3.83 3.53 -15.08
N PRO A 23 5.07 3.85 -14.64
CA PRO A 23 6.18 2.91 -14.57
C PRO A 23 6.02 1.86 -13.46
N ASP A 24 4.82 1.32 -13.28
CA ASP A 24 4.50 0.32 -12.27
C ASP A 24 5.17 -1.03 -12.62
N VAL A 25 5.92 -1.58 -11.67
CA VAL A 25 6.58 -2.88 -11.79
C VAL A 25 5.60 -4.05 -12.01
N THR A 26 4.31 -3.84 -11.75
CA THR A 26 3.24 -4.82 -11.97
C THR A 26 2.58 -4.71 -13.35
N ASN A 27 3.04 -3.79 -14.23
CA ASN A 27 2.50 -3.67 -15.57
C ASN A 27 2.63 -4.98 -16.35
N GLY A 28 1.59 -5.36 -17.07
CA GLY A 28 1.56 -6.53 -17.94
C GLY A 28 1.46 -7.89 -17.23
N ILE A 29 1.36 -7.95 -15.89
CA ILE A 29 1.12 -9.22 -15.20
C ILE A 29 -0.32 -9.70 -15.42
N LYS A 30 -0.51 -11.02 -15.33
CA LYS A 30 -1.85 -11.60 -15.31
C LYS A 30 -2.41 -11.57 -13.88
N ILE A 31 -3.62 -11.04 -13.75
CA ILE A 31 -4.43 -11.10 -12.53
C ILE A 31 -5.56 -12.08 -12.78
N TYR A 32 -5.69 -13.06 -11.91
CA TYR A 32 -6.70 -14.10 -11.98
C TYR A 32 -7.75 -13.88 -10.90
N ALA A 33 -9.00 -14.07 -11.26
CA ALA A 33 -10.12 -14.21 -10.34
C ALA A 33 -10.72 -15.61 -10.50
N GLN A 34 -10.69 -16.40 -9.44
CA GLN A 34 -11.38 -17.67 -9.36
C GLN A 34 -12.65 -17.47 -8.56
N VAL A 35 -13.80 -17.80 -9.12
CA VAL A 35 -15.09 -17.79 -8.44
C VAL A 35 -15.58 -19.22 -8.29
N SER A 36 -16.07 -19.58 -7.11
CA SER A 36 -16.61 -20.89 -6.78
C SER A 36 -17.78 -20.79 -5.83
N TYR A 37 -18.63 -21.80 -5.81
CA TYR A 37 -19.71 -21.92 -4.84
C TYR A 37 -19.14 -22.17 -3.44
N VAL A 38 -19.80 -21.64 -2.41
CA VAL A 38 -19.51 -21.97 -1.02
C VAL A 38 -20.43 -23.11 -0.57
N LYS A 39 -19.84 -24.20 -0.04
CA LYS A 39 -20.62 -25.31 0.51
C LYS A 39 -21.33 -24.86 1.78
N GLU A 40 -22.55 -25.35 2.02
CA GLU A 40 -23.44 -24.92 3.12
C GLU A 40 -22.82 -25.02 4.51
N ASP A 41 -21.93 -25.98 4.76
CA ASP A 41 -21.25 -26.16 6.06
C ASP A 41 -20.36 -24.98 6.45
N ILE A 42 -19.87 -24.20 5.48
CA ILE A 42 -19.00 -23.04 5.72
C ILE A 42 -19.85 -21.80 6.01
N MET A 43 -21.06 -21.70 5.49
CA MET A 43 -21.96 -20.55 5.68
C MET A 43 -22.34 -20.30 7.14
N ARG A 44 -22.43 -21.35 7.94
CA ARG A 44 -22.79 -21.24 9.37
C ARG A 44 -21.71 -20.62 10.24
N THR A 45 -20.47 -20.57 9.74
CA THR A 45 -19.30 -20.11 10.49
C THR A 45 -18.89 -18.67 10.13
N ILE A 46 -19.39 -18.13 9.01
CA ILE A 46 -18.93 -16.84 8.49
C ILE A 46 -20.15 -15.92 8.29
N ASN A 47 -20.25 -14.89 9.12
CA ASN A 47 -21.25 -13.83 8.99
C ASN A 47 -20.83 -12.89 7.83
N THR A 48 -21.04 -13.28 6.58
CA THR A 48 -20.63 -12.54 5.39
C THR A 48 -21.83 -12.15 4.52
N ASP A 49 -21.69 -11.08 3.78
CA ASP A 49 -22.68 -10.55 2.81
C ASP A 49 -22.87 -11.47 1.59
N GLY A 50 -22.77 -12.78 1.74
CA GLY A 50 -22.87 -13.76 0.65
C GLY A 50 -21.63 -13.87 -0.24
N VAL A 51 -20.64 -12.98 -0.12
CA VAL A 51 -19.41 -13.01 -0.93
C VAL A 51 -18.17 -13.04 -0.05
N ILE A 52 -17.40 -14.11 -0.15
CA ILE A 52 -16.10 -14.29 0.53
C ILE A 52 -14.98 -13.97 -0.46
N VAL A 53 -14.11 -13.04 -0.12
CA VAL A 53 -12.95 -12.70 -0.97
C VAL A 53 -11.66 -13.00 -0.22
N ASP A 54 -10.72 -13.68 -0.89
CA ASP A 54 -9.40 -13.97 -0.33
C ASP A 54 -8.29 -13.89 -1.39
N GLY A 55 -7.05 -13.84 -0.94
CA GLY A 55 -5.86 -13.86 -1.79
C GLY A 55 -5.33 -15.27 -2.03
N GLY A 56 -5.00 -15.57 -3.28
CA GLY A 56 -4.30 -16.77 -3.71
C GLY A 56 -2.81 -16.51 -3.99
N ILE A 57 -2.24 -17.31 -4.87
CA ILE A 57 -0.81 -17.24 -5.22
C ILE A 57 -0.44 -15.84 -5.70
N GLY A 58 0.61 -15.26 -5.12
CA GLY A 58 1.16 -13.96 -5.49
C GLY A 58 0.40 -12.74 -4.97
N VAL A 59 -0.67 -12.93 -4.20
CA VAL A 59 -1.26 -11.91 -3.33
C VAL A 59 -0.70 -12.10 -1.93
N GLY A 60 -0.14 -11.03 -1.36
CA GLY A 60 0.55 -11.08 -0.08
C GLY A 60 -0.39 -11.31 1.11
N ARG A 61 0.18 -11.79 2.22
CA ARG A 61 -0.49 -11.90 3.52
C ARG A 61 0.09 -10.88 4.48
N VAL A 62 -0.77 -10.25 5.25
CA VAL A 62 -0.40 -9.28 6.28
C VAL A 62 0.14 -10.02 7.50
N THR A 63 1.35 -9.65 7.94
CA THR A 63 2.02 -10.25 9.12
C THR A 63 2.23 -9.27 10.26
N LYS A 64 2.06 -7.96 10.02
CA LYS A 64 2.27 -6.89 11.01
C LYS A 64 1.00 -6.06 11.21
N LYS A 65 0.81 -5.53 12.41
CA LYS A 65 -0.25 -4.57 12.72
C LYS A 65 0.04 -3.19 12.09
N GLY A 66 -1.01 -2.37 11.93
CA GLY A 66 -0.90 -1.00 11.42
C GLY A 66 -1.25 -0.83 9.94
N LEU A 67 -1.51 -1.91 9.23
CA LEU A 67 -2.05 -1.89 7.87
C LEU A 67 -3.58 -1.81 7.87
N LYS A 68 -4.17 -1.46 6.71
CA LYS A 68 -5.63 -1.42 6.52
C LYS A 68 -6.29 -2.81 6.57
N CYS A 69 -5.53 -3.86 6.35
CA CYS A 69 -5.95 -5.26 6.48
C CYS A 69 -5.45 -5.84 7.79
N ALA A 70 -6.20 -6.75 8.40
CA ALA A 70 -5.81 -7.39 9.65
C ALA A 70 -4.68 -8.41 9.44
N VAL A 71 -3.96 -8.73 10.53
CA VAL A 71 -2.92 -9.75 10.50
C VAL A 71 -3.52 -11.11 10.14
N GLY A 72 -2.92 -11.79 9.17
CA GLY A 72 -3.40 -13.06 8.61
C GLY A 72 -4.29 -12.91 7.37
N GLU A 73 -4.85 -11.73 7.13
CA GLU A 73 -5.67 -11.49 5.93
C GLU A 73 -4.82 -11.32 4.67
N ALA A 74 -5.45 -11.51 3.52
CA ALA A 74 -4.87 -11.15 2.24
C ALA A 74 -4.66 -9.63 2.16
N ALA A 75 -3.58 -9.21 1.55
CA ALA A 75 -3.27 -7.79 1.35
C ALA A 75 -4.15 -7.20 0.23
N ILE A 76 -5.47 -7.26 0.41
CA ILE A 76 -6.48 -6.66 -0.46
C ILE A 76 -7.11 -5.51 0.32
N ASN A 77 -6.80 -4.28 -0.05
CA ASN A 77 -7.28 -3.09 0.67
C ASN A 77 -8.80 -2.97 0.64
N PRO A 78 -9.42 -2.23 1.60
CA PRO A 78 -10.88 -2.16 1.73
C PRO A 78 -11.62 -1.73 0.46
N VAL A 79 -11.07 -0.79 -0.32
CA VAL A 79 -11.73 -0.30 -1.54
C VAL A 79 -11.79 -1.38 -2.63
N PRO A 80 -10.67 -1.99 -3.08
CA PRO A 80 -10.75 -3.10 -4.04
C PRO A 80 -11.54 -4.30 -3.49
N LEU A 81 -11.46 -4.57 -2.18
CA LEU A 81 -12.28 -5.61 -1.56
C LEU A 81 -13.79 -5.36 -1.74
N LYS A 82 -14.22 -4.12 -1.46
CA LYS A 82 -15.60 -3.68 -1.66
C LYS A 82 -16.01 -3.79 -3.13
N MET A 83 -15.19 -3.28 -4.05
CA MET A 83 -15.48 -3.33 -5.50
C MET A 83 -15.65 -4.77 -6.01
N ILE A 84 -14.81 -5.71 -5.54
CA ILE A 84 -14.94 -7.14 -5.90
C ILE A 84 -16.25 -7.70 -5.38
N LYS A 85 -16.60 -7.43 -4.13
CA LYS A 85 -17.86 -7.89 -3.53
C LYS A 85 -19.08 -7.35 -4.26
N GLU A 86 -19.10 -6.06 -4.56
CA GLU A 86 -20.20 -5.40 -5.29
C GLU A 86 -20.38 -5.98 -6.69
N ALA A 87 -19.30 -6.15 -7.45
CA ALA A 87 -19.36 -6.74 -8.79
C ALA A 87 -19.88 -8.18 -8.79
N VAL A 88 -19.52 -8.96 -7.77
CA VAL A 88 -20.03 -10.36 -7.65
C VAL A 88 -21.48 -10.37 -7.21
N ALA A 89 -21.87 -9.50 -6.29
CA ALA A 89 -23.26 -9.38 -5.84
C ALA A 89 -24.20 -8.95 -6.98
N GLU A 90 -23.80 -7.96 -7.78
CA GLU A 90 -24.53 -7.49 -8.96
C GLU A 90 -24.72 -8.63 -9.98
N ALA A 91 -23.67 -9.40 -10.23
CA ALA A 91 -23.77 -10.56 -11.13
C ALA A 91 -24.71 -11.64 -10.55
N ALA A 92 -24.61 -11.97 -9.26
CA ALA A 92 -25.49 -12.94 -8.61
C ALA A 92 -26.95 -12.52 -8.69
N GLU A 93 -27.25 -11.25 -8.41
CA GLU A 93 -28.60 -10.67 -8.50
C GLU A 93 -29.15 -10.78 -9.94
N SER A 94 -28.33 -10.43 -10.95
CA SER A 94 -28.71 -10.49 -12.37
C SER A 94 -29.12 -11.89 -12.83
N TYR A 95 -28.61 -12.93 -12.17
CA TYR A 95 -28.93 -14.33 -12.44
C TYR A 95 -29.82 -14.97 -11.36
N SER A 96 -30.40 -14.17 -10.45
CA SER A 96 -31.25 -14.63 -9.35
C SER A 96 -30.62 -15.76 -8.52
N TYR A 97 -29.29 -15.65 -8.29
CA TYR A 97 -28.55 -16.61 -7.48
C TYR A 97 -28.52 -16.18 -6.01
N GLU A 98 -29.11 -17.00 -5.13
CA GLU A 98 -29.25 -16.71 -3.70
C GLU A 98 -28.16 -17.36 -2.81
N GLY A 99 -27.25 -18.12 -3.41
CA GLY A 99 -26.18 -18.81 -2.68
C GLY A 99 -24.99 -17.90 -2.39
N SER A 100 -24.04 -18.41 -1.59
CA SER A 100 -22.77 -17.70 -1.32
C SER A 100 -21.68 -18.08 -2.32
N LEU A 101 -20.85 -17.10 -2.65
CA LEU A 101 -19.75 -17.22 -3.61
C LEU A 101 -18.40 -16.92 -2.93
N LYS A 102 -17.37 -17.66 -3.32
CA LYS A 102 -15.99 -17.43 -2.91
C LYS A 102 -15.16 -16.96 -4.09
N VAL A 103 -14.47 -15.85 -3.91
CA VAL A 103 -13.56 -15.27 -4.90
C VAL A 103 -12.13 -15.36 -4.39
N ILE A 104 -11.23 -15.91 -5.20
CA ILE A 104 -9.79 -15.94 -4.94
C ILE A 104 -9.08 -15.11 -5.99
N ILE A 105 -8.44 -14.04 -5.57
CA ILE A 105 -7.61 -13.19 -6.44
C ILE A 105 -6.17 -13.69 -6.42
N SER A 106 -5.60 -13.95 -7.58
CA SER A 106 -4.21 -14.45 -7.69
C SER A 106 -3.42 -13.63 -8.72
N ALA A 107 -2.14 -13.46 -8.44
CA ALA A 107 -1.18 -12.80 -9.33
C ALA A 107 0.16 -13.58 -9.27
N PRO A 108 0.31 -14.74 -9.92
CA PRO A 108 1.45 -15.64 -9.69
C PRO A 108 2.82 -14.97 -9.79
N LYS A 109 3.01 -14.05 -10.75
CA LYS A 109 4.24 -13.25 -10.86
C LYS A 109 4.45 -12.27 -9.68
N GLY A 110 3.41 -12.02 -8.91
CA GLY A 110 3.46 -11.17 -7.73
C GLY A 110 4.41 -11.65 -6.65
N VAL A 111 4.70 -12.95 -6.58
CA VAL A 111 5.67 -13.52 -5.64
C VAL A 111 7.06 -12.90 -5.83
N ASP A 112 7.53 -12.81 -7.08
CA ASP A 112 8.85 -12.26 -7.38
C ASP A 112 8.85 -10.73 -7.44
N ILE A 113 7.77 -10.14 -7.93
CA ILE A 113 7.62 -8.69 -8.02
C ILE A 113 7.60 -8.05 -6.64
N ALA A 114 6.92 -8.68 -5.68
CA ALA A 114 6.81 -8.17 -4.31
C ALA A 114 8.19 -7.91 -3.66
N LYS A 115 9.21 -8.66 -4.02
CA LYS A 115 10.59 -8.46 -3.55
C LYS A 115 11.17 -7.09 -3.96
N LYS A 116 10.62 -6.48 -5.02
CA LYS A 116 11.03 -5.15 -5.54
C LYS A 116 10.11 -4.01 -5.08
N THR A 117 9.11 -4.31 -4.25
CA THR A 117 8.17 -3.35 -3.70
C THR A 117 8.44 -3.07 -2.22
N PHE A 118 7.69 -2.16 -1.62
CA PHE A 118 7.74 -1.90 -0.18
C PHE A 118 7.09 -2.98 0.69
N ASN A 119 6.36 -3.93 0.11
CA ASN A 119 5.62 -4.96 0.82
C ASN A 119 6.43 -5.71 1.90
N PRO A 120 7.68 -6.17 1.66
CA PRO A 120 8.48 -6.82 2.70
C PRO A 120 8.71 -5.95 3.92
N ASN A 121 8.93 -4.65 3.73
CA ASN A 121 9.15 -3.68 4.82
C ASN A 121 7.86 -3.46 5.64
N LEU A 122 6.72 -3.43 4.95
CA LEU A 122 5.39 -3.31 5.56
C LEU A 122 4.90 -4.61 6.23
N GLY A 123 5.66 -5.70 6.15
CA GLY A 123 5.24 -6.99 6.70
C GLY A 123 4.14 -7.65 5.87
N ILE A 124 4.15 -7.43 4.57
CA ILE A 124 3.31 -8.16 3.60
C ILE A 124 4.20 -9.20 2.93
N THR A 125 3.89 -10.47 3.12
CA THR A 125 4.71 -11.60 2.67
C THR A 125 4.00 -12.44 1.60
N GLY A 126 4.78 -13.07 0.72
CA GLY A 126 4.26 -14.04 -0.27
C GLY A 126 3.69 -13.44 -1.55
N GLY A 127 3.59 -12.10 -1.68
CA GLY A 127 3.06 -11.50 -2.89
C GLY A 127 2.90 -9.98 -2.83
N ILE A 128 2.28 -9.44 -3.87
CA ILE A 128 1.91 -8.03 -3.97
C ILE A 128 0.64 -7.73 -3.16
N SER A 129 0.41 -6.46 -2.85
CA SER A 129 -0.88 -5.98 -2.34
C SER A 129 -1.80 -5.55 -3.49
N ILE A 130 -3.10 -5.75 -3.31
CA ILE A 130 -4.14 -5.23 -4.18
C ILE A 130 -4.65 -3.95 -3.53
N LEU A 131 -4.30 -2.83 -4.14
CA LEU A 131 -4.63 -1.51 -3.63
C LEU A 131 -5.21 -0.63 -4.74
N GLY A 132 -5.88 0.43 -4.36
CA GLY A 132 -6.50 1.40 -5.23
C GLY A 132 -7.55 2.18 -4.46
N THR A 133 -7.91 3.35 -4.99
CA THR A 133 -8.93 4.23 -4.41
C THR A 133 -10.17 4.35 -5.29
N THR A 134 -10.00 4.29 -6.61
CA THR A 134 -11.07 4.55 -7.57
C THR A 134 -11.17 3.48 -8.69
N GLY A 135 -10.21 2.56 -8.78
CA GLY A 135 -10.09 1.64 -9.92
C GLY A 135 -9.47 2.30 -11.17
N ILE A 136 -9.20 3.60 -11.12
CA ILE A 136 -8.50 4.36 -12.18
C ILE A 136 -7.03 4.49 -11.76
N VAL A 137 -6.11 4.25 -12.71
CA VAL A 137 -4.68 4.44 -12.49
C VAL A 137 -4.35 5.92 -12.72
N GLU A 138 -3.85 6.58 -11.68
CA GLU A 138 -3.26 7.92 -11.78
C GLU A 138 -1.73 7.78 -11.68
N PRO A 139 -1.01 7.94 -12.80
CA PRO A 139 0.44 7.79 -12.81
C PRO A 139 1.12 8.77 -11.86
N MET A 140 2.09 8.28 -11.08
CA MET A 140 2.92 9.09 -10.17
C MET A 140 2.11 9.99 -9.22
N SER A 141 0.96 9.50 -8.74
CA SER A 141 0.08 10.23 -7.82
C SER A 141 0.84 10.64 -6.55
N GLU A 142 0.88 11.95 -6.27
CA GLU A 142 1.43 12.49 -5.01
C GLU A 142 0.68 11.90 -3.81
N GLN A 143 -0.62 11.71 -3.95
CA GLN A 143 -1.45 11.11 -2.90
C GLN A 143 -1.02 9.67 -2.57
N ALA A 144 -0.63 8.88 -3.56
CA ALA A 144 -0.15 7.52 -3.33
C ALA A 144 1.16 7.50 -2.53
N LEU A 145 2.04 8.47 -2.74
CA LEU A 145 3.27 8.63 -1.94
C LEU A 145 2.95 9.05 -0.50
N ILE A 146 2.05 10.00 -0.31
CA ILE A 146 1.59 10.46 1.01
C ILE A 146 0.90 9.30 1.77
N ASP A 147 0.05 8.53 1.10
CA ASP A 147 -0.61 7.35 1.69
C ASP A 147 0.39 6.26 2.09
N THR A 148 1.48 6.11 1.34
CA THR A 148 2.56 5.18 1.68
C THR A 148 3.27 5.64 2.96
N ILE A 149 3.64 6.92 3.04
CA ILE A 149 4.25 7.52 4.24
C ILE A 149 3.34 7.32 5.47
N LYS A 150 2.05 7.61 5.32
CA LYS A 150 1.05 7.42 6.38
C LYS A 150 0.98 5.96 6.84
N THR A 151 1.06 5.03 5.91
CA THR A 151 1.04 3.60 6.21
C THR A 151 2.28 3.19 7.00
N GLU A 152 3.47 3.66 6.63
CA GLU A 152 4.72 3.41 7.38
C GLU A 152 4.65 3.99 8.79
N ILE A 153 4.18 5.24 8.95
CA ILE A 153 4.00 5.88 10.27
C ILE A 153 3.10 5.02 11.16
N ASN A 154 1.92 4.65 10.66
CA ASN A 154 0.96 3.85 11.41
C ASN A 154 1.52 2.47 11.81
N MET A 155 2.31 1.87 10.94
CA MET A 155 2.98 0.59 11.23
C MET A 155 3.98 0.72 12.39
N HIS A 156 4.83 1.75 12.38
CA HIS A 156 5.80 1.98 13.46
C HIS A 156 5.10 2.25 14.80
N ILE A 157 4.06 3.07 14.79
CA ILE A 157 3.24 3.35 15.99
C ILE A 157 2.55 2.07 16.50
N ALA A 158 1.98 1.25 15.60
CA ALA A 158 1.33 -0.01 15.97
C ALA A 158 2.33 -1.07 16.52
N GLN A 159 3.61 -0.93 16.22
CA GLN A 159 4.70 -1.71 16.80
C GLN A 159 5.17 -1.18 18.17
N GLY A 160 4.59 -0.07 18.64
CA GLY A 160 4.88 0.54 19.94
C GLY A 160 6.00 1.56 19.92
N GLU A 161 6.48 1.96 18.75
CA GLU A 161 7.47 3.02 18.63
C GLU A 161 6.85 4.38 18.99
N LYS A 162 7.50 5.12 19.86
CA LYS A 162 7.04 6.43 20.34
C LYS A 162 7.83 7.59 19.74
N VAL A 163 9.01 7.30 19.22
CA VAL A 163 9.91 8.24 18.55
C VAL A 163 10.12 7.75 17.14
N LEU A 164 9.73 8.54 16.16
CA LEU A 164 9.85 8.18 14.76
C LEU A 164 11.07 8.83 14.12
N LEU A 165 11.78 8.06 13.31
CA LEU A 165 12.94 8.50 12.56
C LEU A 165 12.51 8.74 11.11
N VAL A 166 12.69 9.97 10.63
CA VAL A 166 12.22 10.40 9.30
C VAL A 166 13.38 10.95 8.47
N ALA A 167 13.46 10.53 7.22
CA ALA A 167 14.48 11.00 6.29
C ALA A 167 13.86 11.40 4.94
N PRO A 168 14.07 12.65 4.45
CA PRO A 168 13.55 13.10 3.16
C PRO A 168 14.16 12.41 1.94
N GLY A 169 15.27 11.71 2.10
CA GLY A 169 15.96 11.08 0.98
C GLY A 169 17.19 10.28 1.40
N ASN A 170 17.88 9.73 0.40
CA ASN A 170 18.99 8.80 0.61
C ASN A 170 20.12 9.37 1.46
N TYR A 171 20.48 10.65 1.29
CA TYR A 171 21.53 11.29 2.12
C TYR A 171 21.26 11.19 3.63
N GLY A 172 20.00 11.39 4.05
CA GLY A 172 19.63 11.23 5.46
C GLY A 172 19.74 9.77 5.90
N GLN A 173 19.32 8.85 5.06
CA GLN A 173 19.43 7.42 5.31
C GLN A 173 20.89 6.95 5.38
N ASP A 174 21.73 7.39 4.44
CA ASP A 174 23.16 7.06 4.42
C ASP A 174 23.88 7.62 5.67
N PHE A 175 23.54 8.84 6.10
CA PHE A 175 24.06 9.42 7.34
C PHE A 175 23.63 8.62 8.57
N LEU A 176 22.37 8.22 8.66
CA LEU A 176 21.87 7.38 9.75
C LEU A 176 22.62 6.05 9.83
N LEU A 177 22.83 5.39 8.70
CA LEU A 177 23.54 4.12 8.64
C LEU A 177 25.03 4.28 8.93
N ASN A 178 25.71 5.17 8.20
CA ASN A 178 27.18 5.22 8.20
C ASN A 178 27.76 6.00 9.38
N THR A 179 27.01 6.97 9.93
CA THR A 179 27.50 7.86 11.00
C THR A 179 26.90 7.50 12.35
N LEU A 180 25.60 7.17 12.39
CA LEU A 180 24.92 6.87 13.65
C LEU A 180 24.70 5.36 13.87
N ASN A 181 25.07 4.52 12.90
CA ASN A 181 24.88 3.06 12.92
C ASN A 181 23.43 2.64 13.21
N ILE A 182 22.47 3.39 12.66
CA ILE A 182 21.04 3.14 12.79
C ILE A 182 20.55 2.43 11.54
N GLU A 183 19.86 1.30 11.72
CA GLU A 183 19.33 0.51 10.60
C GLU A 183 18.27 1.29 9.79
N LEU A 184 18.38 1.26 8.45
CA LEU A 184 17.48 1.96 7.53
C LEU A 184 16.01 1.51 7.67
N LYS A 185 15.77 0.26 8.08
CA LYS A 185 14.44 -0.28 8.32
C LYS A 185 13.64 0.47 9.39
N ARG A 186 14.32 1.26 10.22
CA ARG A 186 13.69 2.07 11.27
C ARG A 186 13.40 3.50 10.82
N SER A 187 13.79 3.88 9.60
CA SER A 187 13.58 5.22 9.08
C SER A 187 12.46 5.28 8.05
N ILE A 188 11.52 6.20 8.25
CA ILE A 188 10.44 6.51 7.33
C ILE A 188 10.96 7.46 6.27
N LYS A 189 10.75 7.13 4.99
CA LYS A 189 11.18 7.96 3.86
C LYS A 189 10.08 8.92 3.45
N CYS A 190 10.19 10.20 3.78
CA CYS A 190 9.13 11.19 3.53
C CYS A 190 9.28 11.97 2.20
N SER A 191 10.30 11.73 1.39
CA SER A 191 10.54 12.45 0.13
C SER A 191 10.58 13.97 0.33
N ASN A 192 9.73 14.71 -0.36
CA ASN A 192 9.60 16.17 -0.24
C ASN A 192 8.42 16.60 0.64
N TYR A 193 7.61 15.66 1.13
CA TYR A 193 6.35 15.88 1.85
C TYR A 193 6.60 15.98 3.36
N ILE A 194 7.49 16.92 3.76
CA ILE A 194 7.89 17.04 5.17
C ILE A 194 6.74 17.58 6.02
N GLY A 195 5.99 18.56 5.51
CA GLY A 195 4.81 19.08 6.20
C GLY A 195 3.76 18.02 6.45
N ASP A 196 3.29 17.36 5.39
CA ASP A 196 2.32 16.26 5.49
C ASP A 196 2.81 15.17 6.46
N THR A 197 4.12 14.89 6.45
CA THR A 197 4.71 13.89 7.35
C THR A 197 4.67 14.33 8.80
N ILE A 198 4.95 15.61 9.10
CA ILE A 198 4.85 16.15 10.45
C ILE A 198 3.41 16.03 10.97
N ASP A 199 2.44 16.45 10.17
CA ASP A 199 1.02 16.37 10.53
C ASP A 199 0.60 14.93 10.80
N MET A 200 0.96 14.00 9.91
CA MET A 200 0.66 12.57 10.07
C MET A 200 1.31 11.96 11.31
N VAL A 201 2.54 12.36 11.66
CA VAL A 201 3.24 11.92 12.87
C VAL A 201 2.56 12.42 14.14
N CYS A 202 2.08 13.69 14.11
CA CYS A 202 1.31 14.27 15.21
C CYS A 202 -0.04 13.54 15.38
N ASP A 203 -0.78 13.36 14.28
CA ASP A 203 -2.09 12.68 14.27
C ASP A 203 -1.98 11.23 14.76
N ALA A 204 -0.88 10.54 14.44
CA ALA A 204 -0.62 9.18 14.90
C ALA A 204 -0.23 9.08 16.38
N GLY A 205 -0.06 10.22 17.08
CA GLY A 205 0.23 10.28 18.50
C GLY A 205 1.67 9.91 18.87
N ALA A 206 2.63 10.10 17.98
CA ALA A 206 4.05 9.95 18.30
C ALA A 206 4.48 10.97 19.33
N LYS A 207 5.41 10.61 20.24
CA LYS A 207 5.94 11.52 21.25
C LYS A 207 6.99 12.48 20.71
N ALA A 208 7.73 12.04 19.70
CA ALA A 208 8.78 12.81 19.05
C ALA A 208 9.06 12.29 17.64
N MET A 209 9.65 13.16 16.83
CA MET A 209 10.16 12.83 15.50
C MET A 209 11.61 13.34 15.40
N LEU A 210 12.51 12.51 14.91
CA LEU A 210 13.85 12.91 14.51
C LEU A 210 13.91 12.98 12.99
N LEU A 211 14.02 14.20 12.46
CA LEU A 211 14.15 14.46 11.03
C LEU A 211 15.65 14.57 10.66
N VAL A 212 16.12 13.68 9.79
CA VAL A 212 17.52 13.63 9.35
C VAL A 212 17.58 13.79 7.84
N GLY A 213 18.25 14.83 7.37
CA GLY A 213 18.30 15.12 5.94
C GLY A 213 19.41 16.07 5.55
N HIS A 214 19.60 16.24 4.23
CA HIS A 214 20.58 17.19 3.71
C HIS A 214 20.14 18.63 3.95
N ILE A 215 21.09 19.48 4.34
CA ILE A 215 20.84 20.90 4.65
C ILE A 215 20.10 21.63 3.52
N GLY A 216 20.38 21.30 2.26
CA GLY A 216 19.69 21.90 1.10
C GLY A 216 18.19 21.66 1.04
N LYS A 217 17.66 20.66 1.79
CA LYS A 217 16.21 20.50 1.99
C LYS A 217 15.76 21.13 3.29
N LEU A 218 16.48 20.88 4.38
CA LEU A 218 16.09 21.30 5.72
C LEU A 218 16.07 22.82 5.89
N VAL A 219 16.98 23.55 5.25
CA VAL A 219 17.02 25.02 5.30
C VAL A 219 15.72 25.66 4.77
N LYS A 220 15.04 25.02 3.81
CA LYS A 220 13.76 25.51 3.29
C LYS A 220 12.67 25.57 4.35
N LEU A 221 12.72 24.69 5.35
CA LEU A 221 11.78 24.69 6.46
C LEU A 221 11.85 25.97 7.28
N GLY A 222 13.03 26.62 7.35
CA GLY A 222 13.20 27.92 8.00
C GLY A 222 12.38 29.05 7.37
N ALA A 223 12.03 28.91 6.09
CA ALA A 223 11.10 29.80 5.39
C ALA A 223 9.65 29.29 5.38
N GLY A 224 9.33 28.24 6.13
CA GLY A 224 7.99 27.62 6.11
C GLY A 224 7.68 26.82 4.86
N ILE A 225 8.68 26.49 4.03
CA ILE A 225 8.49 25.71 2.80
C ILE A 225 8.44 24.23 3.19
N MET A 226 7.23 23.72 3.42
CA MET A 226 6.99 22.38 3.95
C MET A 226 7.02 21.27 2.90
N ASN A 227 6.76 21.58 1.62
CA ASN A 227 7.09 20.71 0.50
C ASN A 227 8.41 21.18 -0.09
N THR A 228 9.48 20.40 0.12
CA THR A 228 10.86 20.80 -0.24
C THR A 228 11.23 20.58 -1.69
N HIS A 229 10.27 20.18 -2.55
CA HIS A 229 10.50 20.04 -3.98
C HIS A 229 10.80 21.40 -4.62
N SER A 230 11.82 21.48 -5.48
CA SER A 230 12.25 22.75 -6.07
C SER A 230 11.24 23.38 -7.05
N LYS A 231 10.27 22.60 -7.55
CA LYS A 231 9.13 23.12 -8.31
C LYS A 231 8.13 23.90 -7.46
N VAL A 232 8.06 23.63 -6.15
CA VAL A 232 7.13 24.31 -5.26
C VAL A 232 7.71 25.64 -4.83
N ALA A 233 8.91 25.63 -4.28
CA ALA A 233 9.62 26.83 -3.89
C ALA A 233 11.13 26.55 -3.70
N ASP A 234 11.93 27.59 -3.83
CA ASP A 234 13.30 27.64 -3.33
C ASP A 234 13.40 28.69 -2.22
N GLY A 235 14.26 29.34 -1.81
CA GLY A 235 14.38 30.28 -0.70
C GLY A 235 15.57 29.94 0.18
N ARG A 236 16.43 29.02 -0.29
CA ARG A 236 17.60 28.56 0.46
C ARG A 236 18.59 29.70 0.74
N MET A 237 18.84 30.54 -0.26
CA MET A 237 19.80 31.64 -0.14
C MET A 237 19.27 32.75 0.73
N GLU A 238 17.97 33.03 0.63
CA GLU A 238 17.26 34.02 1.45
C GLU A 238 17.31 33.63 2.93
N VAL A 239 17.02 32.38 3.25
CA VAL A 239 17.07 31.87 4.63
C VAL A 239 18.51 31.93 5.16
N LEU A 240 19.50 31.44 4.40
CA LEU A 240 20.92 31.47 4.82
C LEU A 240 21.49 32.87 4.94
N SER A 241 20.91 33.83 4.21
CA SER A 241 21.35 35.23 4.31
C SER A 241 20.71 35.99 5.48
N ALA A 242 19.55 35.49 5.96
CA ALA A 242 18.82 36.07 7.07
C ALA A 242 19.28 35.55 8.44
N CYS A 243 19.96 34.39 8.50
CA CYS A 243 20.51 33.79 9.70
C CYS A 243 21.98 34.11 9.88
#